data_bea957d2adc1f21a08395acd9993a41e
#
_entry.id   bea957d2adc1f21a08395acd9993a41e
#
_cell.length_a   1.000
_cell.length_b   1.000
_cell.length_c   1.000
_cell.angle_alpha   90.00
_cell.angle_beta   90.00
_cell.angle_gamma   90.00
#
_symmetry.space_group_name_H-M   'P 1'
#
loop_
_entity.id
_entity.type
_entity.pdbx_description
1 polymer ?
#
loop_
_entity_poly.entity_id
_entity_poly.type
_entity_poly.pdbx_seq_one_letter_code
_entity_poly.pdbx_strand_id
1 'polypeptide(L)'
;MLIGCDTPFVTKENDKLKVTYYNDHLISAYDLVNQFVNQNFYVKCDDTDAILQEFIKGNSLFAISYIGMMGEEGNLNSEVDFSILPVPKYNAEQQDYITDVQRWELVSVPKTADSERACLVLDALSYYSYTELLPTYWKYVIGSKLTRDPQVEKIVEKIRSSITYDFCAIYQVEMGEIYLGSDSLSNSIRRGGTEGISSWWGRIGPSSDQWFDALCLKFEALANQKKGQ
;
A
#
# COMPACT_ATOMS: atom_id res chain seq x y z
N MET A 1 0.35 -7.73 3.94
CA MET A 1 1.31 -8.26 4.94
C MET A 1 2.76 -8.06 4.54
N LEU A 2 3.24 -8.52 3.38
CA LEU A 2 4.67 -8.38 3.00
C LEU A 2 5.21 -6.95 3.09
N ILE A 3 4.44 -5.97 2.62
CA ILE A 3 4.87 -4.56 2.71
C ILE A 3 5.11 -4.12 4.15
N GLY A 4 4.26 -4.55 5.09
CA GLY A 4 4.45 -4.28 6.51
C GLY A 4 5.78 -4.81 7.07
N CYS A 5 6.35 -5.81 6.39
CA CYS A 5 7.66 -6.39 6.72
C CYS A 5 8.86 -5.61 6.13
N ASP A 6 8.66 -4.39 5.64
CA ASP A 6 9.72 -3.56 5.04
C ASP A 6 10.43 -4.22 3.85
N THR A 7 9.63 -4.60 2.86
CA THR A 7 10.11 -5.23 1.62
C THR A 7 9.90 -4.31 0.41
N PRO A 8 10.64 -3.19 0.30
CA PRO A 8 10.50 -2.25 -0.83
C PRO A 8 10.95 -2.90 -2.14
N PHE A 9 10.23 -2.60 -3.22
CA PHE A 9 10.57 -3.15 -4.54
C PHE A 9 11.81 -2.50 -5.15
N VAL A 10 11.90 -1.18 -4.98
CA VAL A 10 13.01 -0.37 -5.51
C VAL A 10 13.66 0.38 -4.35
N THR A 11 14.98 0.36 -4.30
CA THR A 11 15.75 1.17 -3.35
C THR A 11 16.66 2.16 -4.06
N LYS A 12 17.10 3.17 -3.34
CA LYS A 12 18.07 4.16 -3.84
C LYS A 12 19.45 3.87 -3.26
N GLU A 13 20.38 3.51 -4.14
CA GLU A 13 21.78 3.27 -3.78
C GLU A 13 22.68 4.20 -4.60
N ASN A 14 23.56 4.95 -3.95
CA ASN A 14 24.51 5.88 -4.61
C ASN A 14 23.82 6.80 -5.64
N ASP A 15 22.68 7.41 -5.23
CA ASP A 15 21.84 8.26 -6.08
C ASP A 15 21.21 7.59 -7.30
N LYS A 16 21.26 6.27 -7.39
CA LYS A 16 20.60 5.50 -8.43
C LYS A 16 19.51 4.61 -7.85
N LEU A 17 18.39 4.56 -8.52
CA LEU A 17 17.32 3.61 -8.24
C LEU A 17 17.71 2.23 -8.76
N LYS A 18 17.39 1.20 -8.01
CA LYS A 18 17.61 -0.20 -8.38
C LYS A 18 16.46 -1.06 -7.93
N VAL A 19 16.13 -2.08 -8.70
CA VAL A 19 15.26 -3.17 -8.26
C VAL A 19 16.05 -4.01 -7.26
N THR A 20 15.63 -4.02 -6.01
CA THR A 20 16.28 -4.74 -4.91
C THR A 20 15.34 -5.70 -4.20
N TYR A 21 14.18 -5.94 -4.79
CA TYR A 21 13.10 -6.67 -4.15
C TYR A 21 13.48 -8.10 -3.76
N TYR A 22 14.15 -8.84 -4.66
CA TYR A 22 14.54 -10.21 -4.37
C TYR A 22 15.87 -10.26 -3.58
N ASN A 23 15.74 -10.41 -2.29
CA ASN A 23 16.84 -10.47 -1.34
C ASN A 23 16.49 -11.42 -0.19
N ASP A 24 17.46 -11.70 0.70
CA ASP A 24 17.28 -12.63 1.83
C ASP A 24 16.18 -12.17 2.79
N HIS A 25 15.99 -10.86 2.95
CA HIS A 25 14.94 -10.31 3.80
C HIS A 25 13.54 -10.60 3.22
N LEU A 26 13.33 -10.37 1.91
CA LEU A 26 12.07 -10.73 1.26
C LEU A 26 11.80 -12.24 1.36
N ILE A 27 12.82 -13.06 1.13
CA ILE A 27 12.68 -14.53 1.22
C ILE A 27 12.19 -14.92 2.61
N SER A 28 12.84 -14.40 3.65
CA SER A 28 12.48 -14.68 5.04
C SER A 28 11.08 -14.15 5.41
N ALA A 29 10.73 -12.93 4.95
CA ALA A 29 9.40 -12.35 5.16
C ALA A 29 8.31 -13.15 4.42
N TYR A 30 8.60 -13.60 3.20
CA TYR A 30 7.70 -14.46 2.45
C TYR A 30 7.43 -15.78 3.16
N ASP A 31 8.48 -16.46 3.62
CA ASP A 31 8.35 -17.73 4.33
C ASP A 31 7.51 -17.57 5.60
N LEU A 32 7.74 -16.49 6.36
CA LEU A 32 6.96 -16.18 7.57
C LEU A 32 5.48 -15.97 7.25
N VAL A 33 5.18 -15.12 6.26
CA VAL A 33 3.79 -14.82 5.86
C VAL A 33 3.13 -16.05 5.25
N ASN A 34 3.84 -16.79 4.41
CA ASN A 34 3.33 -18.01 3.78
C ASN A 34 3.03 -19.10 4.80
N GLN A 35 3.90 -19.26 5.79
CA GLN A 35 3.66 -20.17 6.91
C GLN A 35 2.39 -19.77 7.69
N PHE A 36 2.20 -18.49 7.96
CA PHE A 36 1.03 -17.96 8.67
C PHE A 36 -0.28 -18.18 7.90
N VAL A 37 -0.33 -17.83 6.62
CA VAL A 37 -1.56 -17.94 5.81
C VAL A 37 -1.95 -19.38 5.45
N ASN A 38 -1.07 -20.34 5.67
CA ASN A 38 -1.35 -21.77 5.46
C ASN A 38 -1.72 -22.50 6.76
N GLN A 39 -1.89 -21.79 7.87
CA GLN A 39 -2.43 -22.39 9.10
C GLN A 39 -3.94 -22.61 9.00
N ASN A 40 -4.44 -23.60 9.74
CA ASN A 40 -5.87 -23.93 9.75
C ASN A 40 -6.77 -22.83 10.33
N PHE A 41 -6.21 -21.88 11.07
CA PHE A 41 -6.94 -20.75 11.62
C PHE A 41 -7.03 -19.55 10.67
N TYR A 42 -6.34 -19.59 9.52
CA TYR A 42 -6.37 -18.52 8.55
C TYR A 42 -7.50 -18.72 7.54
N VAL A 43 -8.41 -17.77 7.45
CA VAL A 43 -9.52 -17.79 6.49
C VAL A 43 -9.07 -17.14 5.19
N LYS A 44 -9.02 -17.91 4.12
CA LYS A 44 -8.72 -17.42 2.77
C LYS A 44 -10.00 -16.94 2.11
N CYS A 45 -10.01 -15.69 1.69
CA CYS A 45 -11.13 -15.11 0.95
C CYS A 45 -10.64 -14.52 -0.37
N ASP A 46 -11.47 -14.60 -1.39
CA ASP A 46 -11.13 -14.14 -2.75
C ASP A 46 -11.24 -12.61 -2.89
N ASP A 47 -12.11 -12.00 -2.10
CA ASP A 47 -12.33 -10.55 -2.11
C ASP A 47 -12.39 -9.94 -0.71
N THR A 48 -12.35 -8.62 -0.67
CA THR A 48 -12.32 -7.85 0.58
C THR A 48 -13.66 -7.90 1.32
N ASP A 49 -14.78 -7.95 0.59
CA ASP A 49 -16.11 -7.99 1.20
C ASP A 49 -16.31 -9.31 1.94
N ALA A 50 -15.88 -10.43 1.35
CA ALA A 50 -15.90 -11.72 2.02
C ALA A 50 -15.08 -11.73 3.32
N ILE A 51 -13.89 -11.09 3.34
CA ILE A 51 -13.06 -10.95 4.55
C ILE A 51 -13.84 -10.20 5.63
N LEU A 52 -14.47 -9.09 5.28
CA LEU A 52 -15.22 -8.27 6.22
C LEU A 52 -16.46 -8.98 6.75
N GLN A 53 -17.16 -9.72 5.90
CA GLN A 53 -18.33 -10.52 6.31
C GLN A 53 -17.95 -11.60 7.34
N GLU A 54 -16.83 -12.28 7.18
CA GLU A 54 -16.37 -13.26 8.18
C GLU A 54 -15.96 -12.59 9.50
N PHE A 55 -15.41 -11.39 9.46
CA PHE A 55 -15.11 -10.60 10.64
C PHE A 55 -16.39 -10.12 11.35
N ILE A 56 -17.38 -9.59 10.62
CA ILE A 56 -18.67 -9.15 11.15
C ILE A 56 -19.45 -10.30 11.82
N LYS A 57 -19.40 -11.48 11.25
CA LYS A 57 -20.01 -12.70 11.83
C LYS A 57 -19.30 -13.21 13.09
N GLY A 58 -18.16 -12.63 13.47
CA GLY A 58 -17.36 -13.09 14.59
C GLY A 58 -16.55 -14.37 14.32
N ASN A 59 -16.41 -14.79 13.06
CA ASN A 59 -15.64 -15.96 12.66
C ASN A 59 -14.13 -15.67 12.58
N SER A 60 -13.73 -14.41 12.65
CA SER A 60 -12.34 -13.98 12.57
C SER A 60 -12.01 -12.97 13.67
N LEU A 61 -10.88 -13.15 14.33
CA LEU A 61 -10.38 -12.22 15.34
C LEU A 61 -9.72 -10.99 14.71
N PHE A 62 -9.15 -11.12 13.53
CA PHE A 62 -8.50 -10.05 12.78
C PHE A 62 -8.95 -10.09 11.32
N ALA A 63 -9.10 -8.91 10.73
CA ALA A 63 -9.29 -8.74 9.30
C ALA A 63 -8.24 -7.75 8.77
N ILE A 64 -7.55 -8.10 7.69
CA ILE A 64 -6.61 -7.19 7.02
C ILE A 64 -7.33 -6.56 5.84
N SER A 65 -7.46 -5.25 5.90
CA SER A 65 -8.16 -4.48 4.89
C SER A 65 -7.58 -3.06 4.80
N TYR A 66 -8.18 -2.20 4.01
CA TYR A 66 -7.81 -0.79 3.93
C TYR A 66 -8.80 0.07 4.73
N ILE A 67 -8.32 1.21 5.21
CA ILE A 67 -9.04 2.07 6.15
C ILE A 67 -10.39 2.59 5.60
N GLY A 68 -10.50 2.75 4.28
CA GLY A 68 -11.75 3.15 3.61
C GLY A 68 -12.91 2.18 3.82
N MET A 69 -12.64 0.90 4.07
CA MET A 69 -13.69 -0.11 4.33
C MET A 69 -14.38 0.04 5.69
N MET A 70 -13.88 0.90 6.56
CA MET A 70 -14.51 1.20 7.84
C MET A 70 -15.66 2.21 7.72
N GLY A 71 -15.72 2.94 6.59
CA GLY A 71 -16.75 3.93 6.32
C GLY A 71 -18.06 3.36 5.82
N GLU A 72 -18.85 4.20 5.14
CA GLU A 72 -20.18 3.84 4.62
C GLU A 72 -20.16 2.67 3.65
N GLU A 73 -19.08 2.50 2.90
CA GLU A 73 -18.94 1.42 1.93
C GLU A 73 -18.82 0.03 2.59
N GLY A 74 -18.25 -0.03 3.80
CA GLY A 74 -17.98 -1.30 4.49
C GLY A 74 -18.96 -1.66 5.61
N ASN A 75 -19.79 -0.74 6.07
CA ASN A 75 -20.78 -0.91 7.18
C ASN A 75 -20.21 -1.52 8.49
N LEU A 76 -18.90 -1.49 8.67
CA LEU A 76 -18.24 -2.22 9.76
C LEU A 76 -18.63 -1.66 11.14
N ASN A 77 -18.78 -0.34 11.25
CA ASN A 77 -18.98 0.32 12.53
C ASN A 77 -20.40 0.16 13.13
N SER A 78 -21.36 -0.30 12.34
CA SER A 78 -22.75 -0.45 12.79
C SER A 78 -23.02 -1.80 13.47
N GLU A 79 -22.21 -2.81 13.20
CA GLU A 79 -22.52 -4.19 13.56
C GLU A 79 -21.55 -4.80 14.57
N VAL A 80 -20.28 -4.34 14.62
CA VAL A 80 -19.23 -4.94 15.46
C VAL A 80 -18.41 -3.85 16.17
N ASP A 81 -18.11 -4.07 17.45
CA ASP A 81 -17.09 -3.30 18.14
C ASP A 81 -15.70 -3.82 17.76
N PHE A 82 -14.89 -2.95 17.18
CA PHE A 82 -13.54 -3.29 16.75
C PHE A 82 -12.54 -2.18 17.06
N SER A 83 -11.27 -2.54 17.06
CA SER A 83 -10.16 -1.59 17.09
C SER A 83 -9.34 -1.69 15.80
N ILE A 84 -8.50 -0.70 15.57
CA ILE A 84 -7.60 -0.62 14.42
C ILE A 84 -6.19 -0.91 14.91
N LEU A 85 -5.44 -1.68 14.15
CA LEU A 85 -4.04 -1.95 14.40
C LEU A 85 -3.22 -1.64 13.12
N PRO A 86 -1.98 -1.18 13.25
CA PRO A 86 -1.09 -1.13 12.09
C PRO A 86 -0.79 -2.54 11.59
N VAL A 87 -0.47 -2.67 10.31
CA VAL A 87 0.02 -3.93 9.75
C VAL A 87 1.26 -4.37 10.54
N PRO A 88 1.35 -5.65 10.94
CA PRO A 88 2.47 -6.13 11.74
C PRO A 88 3.82 -5.92 11.07
N LYS A 89 4.82 -5.58 11.87
CA LYS A 89 6.23 -5.57 11.47
C LYS A 89 6.76 -7.00 11.29
N TYR A 90 7.84 -7.16 10.55
CA TYR A 90 8.53 -8.43 10.39
C TYR A 90 9.00 -8.99 11.75
N ASN A 91 9.65 -8.15 12.55
CA ASN A 91 10.14 -8.52 13.89
C ASN A 91 10.24 -7.27 14.79
N ALA A 92 10.73 -7.46 16.01
CA ALA A 92 10.93 -6.39 16.99
C ALA A 92 12.07 -5.42 16.62
N GLU A 93 12.98 -5.82 15.74
CA GLU A 93 14.14 -5.01 15.32
C GLU A 93 13.77 -4.01 14.22
N GLN A 94 12.71 -4.28 13.46
CA GLN A 94 12.17 -3.32 12.50
C GLN A 94 11.72 -2.06 13.24
N GLN A 95 12.32 -0.92 12.91
CA GLN A 95 12.11 0.33 13.67
C GLN A 95 10.69 0.86 13.49
N ASP A 96 10.23 0.97 12.26
CA ASP A 96 8.96 1.62 11.95
C ASP A 96 7.92 0.63 11.40
N TYR A 97 6.65 0.95 11.63
CA TYR A 97 5.56 0.33 10.88
C TYR A 97 5.58 0.87 9.46
N ILE A 98 5.08 0.07 8.52
CA ILE A 98 4.92 0.47 7.12
C ILE A 98 3.48 0.28 6.72
N THR A 99 2.87 1.36 6.28
CA THR A 99 1.51 1.39 5.76
C THR A 99 1.57 1.82 4.30
N ASP A 100 1.15 0.93 3.42
CA ASP A 100 1.13 1.20 1.99
C ASP A 100 -0.13 1.94 1.56
N VAL A 101 0.02 2.82 0.58
CA VAL A 101 -1.10 3.48 -0.10
C VAL A 101 -1.32 2.81 -1.45
N GLN A 102 -2.43 2.07 -1.57
CA GLN A 102 -2.75 1.32 -2.77
C GLN A 102 -3.62 2.09 -3.77
N ARG A 103 -4.22 3.19 -3.34
CA ARG A 103 -5.09 4.03 -4.18
C ARG A 103 -4.71 5.48 -4.00
N TRP A 104 -4.49 6.16 -5.09
CA TRP A 104 -4.28 7.60 -5.17
C TRP A 104 -4.98 8.13 -6.40
N GLU A 105 -5.43 9.36 -6.30
CA GLU A 105 -6.04 10.08 -7.40
C GLU A 105 -5.11 11.21 -7.84
N LEU A 106 -5.04 11.43 -9.15
CA LEU A 106 -4.25 12.49 -9.74
C LEU A 106 -5.19 13.57 -10.29
N VAL A 107 -4.85 14.80 -10.00
CA VAL A 107 -5.53 15.97 -10.58
C VAL A 107 -4.69 16.49 -11.73
N SER A 108 -5.30 16.68 -12.89
CA SER A 108 -4.65 17.24 -14.06
C SER A 108 -5.32 18.56 -14.50
N VAL A 109 -4.50 19.51 -14.96
CA VAL A 109 -4.96 20.77 -15.50
C VAL A 109 -4.92 20.69 -17.03
N PRO A 110 -6.06 20.90 -17.74
CA PRO A 110 -6.10 20.91 -19.19
C PRO A 110 -5.19 22.02 -19.76
N LYS A 111 -4.55 21.76 -20.90
CA LYS A 111 -3.70 22.75 -21.58
C LYS A 111 -4.45 24.02 -22.02
N THR A 112 -5.77 23.94 -22.15
CA THR A 112 -6.65 25.05 -22.52
C THR A 112 -7.09 25.90 -21.33
N ALA A 113 -6.79 25.51 -20.12
CA ALA A 113 -7.11 26.27 -18.92
C ALA A 113 -6.03 27.33 -18.66
N ASP A 114 -6.40 28.34 -17.87
CA ASP A 114 -5.46 29.24 -17.24
C ASP A 114 -4.66 28.47 -16.18
N SER A 115 -3.48 28.01 -16.56
CA SER A 115 -2.68 27.12 -15.74
C SER A 115 -2.17 27.79 -14.46
N GLU A 116 -1.86 29.08 -14.51
CA GLU A 116 -1.40 29.84 -13.35
C GLU A 116 -2.49 29.92 -12.29
N ARG A 117 -3.70 30.27 -12.68
CA ARG A 117 -4.86 30.33 -11.79
C ARG A 117 -5.23 28.95 -11.27
N ALA A 118 -5.23 27.93 -12.14
CA ALA A 118 -5.55 26.57 -11.74
C ALA A 118 -4.54 26.03 -10.71
N CYS A 119 -3.24 26.23 -10.93
CA CYS A 119 -2.22 25.82 -9.98
C CYS A 119 -2.33 26.57 -8.64
N LEU A 120 -2.61 27.87 -8.64
CA LEU A 120 -2.83 28.64 -7.43
C LEU A 120 -4.01 28.09 -6.59
N VAL A 121 -5.12 27.74 -7.27
CA VAL A 121 -6.28 27.15 -6.60
C VAL A 121 -5.93 25.75 -6.04
N LEU A 122 -5.22 24.90 -6.82
CA LEU A 122 -4.82 23.59 -6.37
C LEU A 122 -3.85 23.65 -5.19
N ASP A 123 -2.91 24.58 -5.20
CA ASP A 123 -2.00 24.81 -4.06
C ASP A 123 -2.76 25.21 -2.80
N ALA A 124 -3.72 26.14 -2.92
CA ALA A 124 -4.55 26.55 -1.80
C ALA A 124 -5.40 25.39 -1.26
N LEU A 125 -6.04 24.61 -2.15
CA LEU A 125 -6.79 23.42 -1.76
C LEU A 125 -5.91 22.36 -1.08
N SER A 126 -4.73 22.13 -1.60
CA SER A 126 -3.76 21.20 -1.01
C SER A 126 -3.30 21.66 0.37
N TYR A 127 -3.01 22.94 0.52
CA TYR A 127 -2.63 23.52 1.80
C TYR A 127 -3.73 23.35 2.85
N TYR A 128 -4.96 23.75 2.57
CA TYR A 128 -6.07 23.61 3.50
C TYR A 128 -6.46 22.15 3.74
N SER A 129 -6.34 21.30 2.73
CA SER A 129 -6.53 19.87 2.90
C SER A 129 -5.52 19.28 3.89
N TYR A 130 -4.26 19.64 3.76
CA TYR A 130 -3.19 19.15 4.63
C TYR A 130 -3.28 19.71 6.05
N THR A 131 -3.55 21.02 6.21
CA THR A 131 -3.49 21.69 7.52
C THR A 131 -4.78 21.58 8.32
N GLU A 132 -5.93 21.48 7.66
CA GLU A 132 -7.24 21.53 8.33
C GLU A 132 -8.08 20.26 8.11
N LEU A 133 -8.30 19.88 6.84
CA LEU A 133 -9.21 18.81 6.51
C LEU A 133 -8.69 17.45 6.97
N LEU A 134 -7.49 17.08 6.59
CA LEU A 134 -6.92 15.77 6.92
C LEU A 134 -6.77 15.56 8.43
N PRO A 135 -6.19 16.49 9.23
CA PRO A 135 -6.14 16.33 10.69
C PRO A 135 -7.52 16.16 11.30
N THR A 136 -8.51 16.95 10.85
CA THR A 136 -9.90 16.87 11.31
C THR A 136 -10.53 15.53 10.96
N TYR A 137 -10.37 15.07 9.73
CA TYR A 137 -10.87 13.78 9.26
C TYR A 137 -10.29 12.61 10.07
N TRP A 138 -8.97 12.58 10.21
CA TRP A 138 -8.29 11.52 10.98
C TRP A 138 -8.72 11.50 12.44
N LYS A 139 -8.83 12.65 13.06
CA LYS A 139 -9.20 12.75 14.48
C LYS A 139 -10.68 12.40 14.72
N TYR A 140 -11.58 13.02 13.99
CA TYR A 140 -13.02 12.95 14.30
C TYR A 140 -13.76 11.87 13.51
N VAL A 141 -13.37 11.58 12.27
CA VAL A 141 -14.04 10.54 11.49
C VAL A 141 -13.45 9.19 11.82
N ILE A 142 -12.15 9.01 11.61
CA ILE A 142 -11.50 7.73 11.85
C ILE A 142 -11.39 7.44 13.34
N GLY A 143 -10.88 8.39 14.12
CA GLY A 143 -10.55 8.20 15.52
C GLY A 143 -11.72 8.16 16.48
N SER A 144 -12.90 8.73 16.16
CA SER A 144 -14.01 8.80 17.11
C SER A 144 -15.35 8.31 16.58
N LYS A 145 -15.58 8.35 15.26
CA LYS A 145 -16.85 7.86 14.69
C LYS A 145 -16.81 6.40 14.28
N LEU A 146 -15.67 5.92 13.78
CA LEU A 146 -15.54 4.60 13.21
C LEU A 146 -15.11 3.53 14.20
N THR A 147 -14.64 3.90 15.39
CA THR A 147 -14.36 2.94 16.45
C THR A 147 -14.82 3.46 17.80
N ARG A 148 -15.08 2.54 18.75
CA ARG A 148 -15.40 2.86 20.14
C ARG A 148 -14.17 2.73 21.06
N ASP A 149 -13.02 2.39 20.51
CA ASP A 149 -11.78 2.23 21.27
C ASP A 149 -11.17 3.59 21.62
N PRO A 150 -10.99 3.91 22.90
CA PRO A 150 -10.40 5.18 23.34
C PRO A 150 -8.91 5.32 22.98
N GLN A 151 -8.22 4.24 22.61
CA GLN A 151 -6.81 4.27 22.23
C GLN A 151 -6.60 4.46 20.72
N VAL A 152 -7.66 4.40 19.95
CA VAL A 152 -7.60 4.41 18.48
C VAL A 152 -6.91 5.67 17.93
N GLU A 153 -7.06 6.81 18.59
CA GLU A 153 -6.44 8.06 18.12
C GLU A 153 -4.91 7.94 18.02
N LYS A 154 -4.27 7.32 19.03
CA LYS A 154 -2.82 7.08 19.02
C LYS A 154 -2.40 6.06 17.95
N ILE A 155 -3.22 5.05 17.75
CA ILE A 155 -2.96 4.00 16.77
C ILE A 155 -3.09 4.57 15.35
N VAL A 156 -4.13 5.35 15.11
CA VAL A 156 -4.37 6.03 13.83
C VAL A 156 -3.23 7.00 13.49
N GLU A 157 -2.74 7.76 14.48
CA GLU A 157 -1.58 8.63 14.27
C GLU A 157 -0.31 7.81 13.92
N LYS A 158 -0.14 6.66 14.56
CA LYS A 158 0.96 5.74 14.24
C LYS A 158 0.84 5.20 12.81
N ILE A 159 -0.35 4.82 12.37
CA ILE A 159 -0.61 4.38 11.00
C ILE A 159 -0.33 5.52 10.02
N ARG A 160 -0.84 6.72 10.30
CA ARG A 160 -0.65 7.90 9.47
C ARG A 160 0.83 8.27 9.31
N SER A 161 1.58 8.25 10.40
CA SER A 161 3.03 8.55 10.37
C SER A 161 3.86 7.47 9.67
N SER A 162 3.31 6.29 9.46
CA SER A 162 3.95 5.16 8.78
C SER A 162 3.56 5.00 7.31
N ILE A 163 2.78 5.95 6.77
CA ILE A 163 2.37 5.92 5.36
C ILE A 163 3.60 6.04 4.46
N THR A 164 3.73 5.11 3.54
CA THR A 164 4.76 5.09 2.50
C THR A 164 4.13 4.90 1.12
N TYR A 165 4.87 5.33 0.11
CA TYR A 165 4.49 5.15 -1.28
C TYR A 165 5.53 4.27 -1.94
N ASP A 166 5.20 3.01 -2.21
CA ASP A 166 6.11 2.13 -2.93
C ASP A 166 6.21 2.57 -4.41
N PHE A 167 7.44 2.62 -4.92
CA PHE A 167 7.70 3.02 -6.29
C PHE A 167 6.98 2.13 -7.30
N CYS A 168 6.98 0.83 -7.06
CA CYS A 168 6.33 -0.13 -7.93
C CYS A 168 4.79 -0.01 -7.90
N ALA A 169 4.23 0.41 -6.77
CA ALA A 169 2.80 0.73 -6.66
C ALA A 169 2.44 1.96 -7.51
N ILE A 170 3.25 3.03 -7.48
CA ILE A 170 3.01 4.26 -8.24
C ILE A 170 3.08 3.99 -9.75
N TYR A 171 4.05 3.19 -10.19
CA TYR A 171 4.29 2.90 -11.61
C TYR A 171 3.88 1.47 -11.98
N GLN A 172 2.83 0.95 -11.36
CA GLN A 172 2.42 -0.47 -11.51
C GLN A 172 2.16 -0.89 -12.95
N VAL A 173 1.63 -0.01 -13.80
CA VAL A 173 1.37 -0.30 -15.22
C VAL A 173 2.68 -0.50 -15.97
N GLU A 174 3.64 0.39 -15.78
CA GLU A 174 4.97 0.32 -16.38
C GLU A 174 5.79 -0.86 -15.84
N MET A 175 5.55 -1.23 -14.59
CA MET A 175 6.21 -2.35 -13.92
C MET A 175 5.47 -3.69 -14.12
N GLY A 176 4.65 -3.81 -15.16
CA GLY A 176 3.99 -5.07 -15.54
C GLY A 176 3.06 -5.65 -14.48
N GLU A 177 2.47 -4.79 -13.65
CA GLU A 177 1.54 -5.20 -12.59
C GLU A 177 2.12 -6.19 -11.56
N ILE A 178 3.45 -6.25 -11.43
CA ILE A 178 4.13 -7.15 -10.47
C ILE A 178 3.64 -6.92 -9.03
N TYR A 179 3.31 -5.67 -8.73
CA TYR A 179 2.95 -5.27 -7.36
C TYR A 179 1.52 -5.69 -6.99
N LEU A 180 0.54 -5.43 -7.85
CA LEU A 180 -0.89 -5.67 -7.60
C LEU A 180 -1.54 -6.62 -8.61
N GLY A 181 -0.84 -6.99 -9.68
CA GLY A 181 -1.38 -7.85 -10.74
C GLY A 181 -1.66 -9.28 -10.27
N SER A 182 -2.27 -10.04 -11.15
CA SER A 182 -2.64 -11.45 -10.90
C SER A 182 -1.44 -12.32 -10.52
N ASP A 183 -0.27 -11.98 -11.05
CA ASP A 183 1.00 -12.68 -10.81
C ASP A 183 1.83 -12.08 -9.68
N SER A 184 1.30 -11.09 -8.95
CA SER A 184 2.00 -10.52 -7.81
C SER A 184 2.20 -11.55 -6.69
N LEU A 185 3.31 -11.40 -5.96
CA LEU A 185 3.64 -12.26 -4.83
C LEU A 185 2.54 -12.25 -3.76
N SER A 186 1.96 -11.08 -3.50
CA SER A 186 0.84 -10.92 -2.56
C SER A 186 -0.39 -11.69 -2.98
N ASN A 187 -0.74 -11.70 -4.27
CA ASN A 187 -1.86 -12.47 -4.78
C ASN A 187 -1.58 -13.97 -4.80
N SER A 188 -0.34 -14.37 -5.08
CA SER A 188 0.07 -15.78 -4.99
C SER A 188 -0.15 -16.30 -3.56
N ILE A 189 0.33 -15.58 -2.55
CA ILE A 189 0.13 -15.94 -1.14
C ILE A 189 -1.37 -15.99 -0.80
N ARG A 190 -2.13 -14.96 -1.16
CA ARG A 190 -3.57 -14.86 -0.86
C ARG A 190 -4.36 -16.05 -1.38
N ARG A 191 -4.04 -16.51 -2.58
CA ARG A 191 -4.69 -17.67 -3.20
C ARG A 191 -4.20 -19.01 -2.65
N GLY A 192 -3.26 -19.00 -1.70
CA GLY A 192 -2.65 -20.21 -1.17
C GLY A 192 -1.74 -20.89 -2.18
N GLY A 193 -1.09 -20.09 -3.03
CA GLY A 193 -0.15 -20.58 -4.02
C GLY A 193 0.97 -21.41 -3.40
N THR A 194 1.29 -22.50 -4.05
CA THR A 194 2.39 -23.40 -3.67
C THR A 194 3.69 -23.07 -4.37
N GLU A 195 3.68 -22.03 -5.22
CA GLU A 195 4.88 -21.57 -5.93
C GLU A 195 5.86 -20.99 -4.91
N GLY A 196 7.05 -21.55 -4.84
CA GLY A 196 8.12 -21.01 -4.02
C GLY A 196 8.60 -19.66 -4.55
N ILE A 197 9.07 -18.78 -3.66
CA ILE A 197 9.50 -17.42 -4.01
C ILE A 197 10.61 -17.41 -5.07
N SER A 198 11.53 -18.38 -5.05
CA SER A 198 12.61 -18.48 -6.05
C SER A 198 12.08 -18.79 -7.45
N SER A 199 11.06 -19.67 -7.55
CA SER A 199 10.42 -20.00 -8.81
C SER A 199 9.63 -18.81 -9.36
N TRP A 200 8.90 -18.12 -8.47
CA TRP A 200 8.19 -16.89 -8.81
C TRP A 200 9.16 -15.83 -9.35
N TRP A 201 10.28 -15.58 -8.65
CA TRP A 201 11.26 -14.60 -9.08
C TRP A 201 11.96 -15.01 -10.37
N GLY A 202 12.26 -16.30 -10.55
CA GLY A 202 12.83 -16.83 -11.78
C GLY A 202 11.99 -16.53 -13.02
N ARG A 203 10.66 -16.46 -12.84
CA ARG A 203 9.70 -16.12 -13.91
C ARG A 203 9.55 -14.60 -14.11
N ILE A 204 9.49 -13.83 -13.03
CA ILE A 204 9.14 -12.39 -13.07
C ILE A 204 10.39 -11.49 -13.07
N GLY A 205 11.44 -11.86 -12.35
CA GLY A 205 12.63 -11.04 -12.13
C GLY A 205 13.27 -10.50 -13.44
N PRO A 206 13.55 -11.35 -14.44
CA PRO A 206 14.13 -10.86 -15.69
C PRO A 206 13.30 -9.81 -16.41
N SER A 207 11.97 -9.90 -16.31
CA SER A 207 11.06 -8.92 -16.88
C SER A 207 11.00 -7.64 -16.03
N SER A 208 11.11 -7.76 -14.70
CA SER A 208 11.08 -6.60 -13.81
C SER A 208 12.22 -5.63 -14.05
N ASP A 209 13.42 -6.13 -14.28
CA ASP A 209 14.58 -5.30 -14.62
C ASP A 209 14.38 -4.58 -15.96
N GLN A 210 13.84 -5.28 -16.96
CA GLN A 210 13.55 -4.68 -18.27
C GLN A 210 12.49 -3.57 -18.18
N TRP A 211 11.43 -3.79 -17.42
CA TRP A 211 10.38 -2.78 -17.22
C TRP A 211 10.91 -1.57 -16.46
N PHE A 212 11.73 -1.81 -15.45
CA PHE A 212 12.35 -0.75 -14.68
C PHE A 212 13.31 0.10 -15.53
N ASP A 213 14.15 -0.53 -16.32
CA ASP A 213 15.07 0.15 -17.26
C ASP A 213 14.29 0.98 -18.29
N ALA A 214 13.21 0.42 -18.86
CA ALA A 214 12.33 1.13 -19.79
C ALA A 214 11.67 2.36 -19.16
N LEU A 215 11.27 2.25 -17.89
CA LEU A 215 10.71 3.37 -17.13
C LEU A 215 11.76 4.46 -16.87
N CYS A 216 12.99 4.08 -16.49
CA CYS A 216 14.10 5.01 -16.32
C CYS A 216 14.40 5.79 -17.60
N LEU A 217 14.43 5.12 -18.75
CA LEU A 217 14.61 5.76 -20.06
C LEU A 217 13.50 6.77 -20.38
N LYS A 218 12.25 6.49 -20.02
CA LYS A 218 11.14 7.47 -20.16
C LYS A 218 11.40 8.72 -19.31
N PHE A 219 11.86 8.59 -18.09
CA PHE A 219 12.20 9.74 -17.24
C PHE A 219 13.35 10.56 -17.80
N GLU A 220 14.41 9.92 -18.29
CA GLU A 220 15.54 10.60 -18.93
C GLU A 220 15.09 11.39 -20.18
N ALA A 221 14.25 10.78 -21.03
CA ALA A 221 13.70 11.44 -22.18
C ALA A 221 12.87 12.70 -21.82
N LEU A 222 12.03 12.60 -20.78
CA LEU A 222 11.24 13.73 -20.29
C LEU A 222 12.12 14.84 -19.68
N ALA A 223 13.16 14.47 -18.95
CA ALA A 223 14.11 15.44 -18.38
C ALA A 223 14.88 16.19 -19.46
N ASN A 224 15.26 15.51 -20.55
CA ASN A 224 15.96 16.13 -21.67
C ASN A 224 15.08 17.05 -22.49
N GLN A 225 13.78 16.73 -22.66
CA GLN A 225 12.82 17.64 -23.32
C GLN A 225 12.66 18.98 -22.58
N LYS A 226 12.69 18.95 -21.23
CA LYS A 226 12.61 20.18 -20.42
C LYS A 226 13.86 21.06 -20.47
N LYS A 227 15.03 20.48 -20.75
CA LYS A 227 16.28 21.25 -20.89
C LYS A 227 16.43 21.95 -22.26
N GLY A 228 15.63 21.56 -23.24
CA GLY A 228 15.63 22.14 -24.60
C GLY A 228 14.56 23.20 -24.81
N GLN A 229 13.77 23.54 -23.81
CA GLN A 229 12.80 24.66 -23.77
C GLN A 229 13.34 25.79 -22.90
#